data_028e30a37e96ada33d64c64bd3c528d4
#
_entry.id   028e30a37e96ada33d64c64bd3c528d4
#
_cell.length_a   1.000
_cell.length_b   1.000
_cell.length_c   1.000
_cell.angle_alpha   90.00
_cell.angle_beta   90.00
_cell.angle_gamma   90.00
#
_symmetry.space_group_name_H-M   'P 1'
#
loop_
_entity.id
_entity.type
_entity.pdbx_description
1 polymer ?
#
loop_
_entity_poly.entity_id
_entity_poly.type
_entity_poly.pdbx_seq_one_letter_code
_entity_poly.pdbx_strand_id
1 'polypeptide(L)'
;LYRVDYDEAGRIAALSSEGETPQRVARQWVEDLDAHPAHTVVVTEDTEFNLYLIETARGCGRHCRFCMAGYCFRRPRNRSLAVIEEEVRAALPYGKKIGLMGAAISDYPEIDELCRSILGEGLSMSVASFRADSVTKDLVEALAASGLKTLTLAPEAGSARMRAVI
;
A
#
# COMPACT_ATOMS: atom_id res chain seq x y z
N LEU A 1 1.68 -31.82 4.59
CA LEU A 1 0.80 -30.67 4.88
C LEU A 1 -0.47 -30.71 4.01
N TYR A 2 -0.38 -30.25 2.76
CA TYR A 2 -1.47 -30.35 1.80
C TYR A 2 -0.98 -30.97 0.51
N ARG A 3 -1.79 -31.87 -0.05
CA ARG A 3 -1.57 -32.46 -1.36
C ARG A 3 -2.55 -31.86 -2.34
N VAL A 4 -2.04 -31.47 -3.50
CA VAL A 4 -2.83 -30.94 -4.61
C VAL A 4 -2.83 -31.97 -5.71
N ASP A 5 -3.99 -32.43 -6.10
CA ASP A 5 -4.18 -33.32 -7.24
C ASP A 5 -4.71 -32.49 -8.43
N TYR A 6 -4.15 -32.74 -9.61
CA TYR A 6 -4.51 -32.02 -10.84
C TYR A 6 -5.24 -32.94 -11.81
N ASP A 7 -6.18 -32.37 -12.56
CA ASP A 7 -6.82 -33.07 -13.68
C ASP A 7 -5.93 -33.10 -14.93
N GLU A 8 -6.39 -33.76 -15.98
CA GLU A 8 -5.66 -33.89 -17.25
C GLU A 8 -5.42 -32.53 -17.95
N ALA A 9 -6.21 -31.50 -17.63
CA ALA A 9 -6.04 -30.14 -18.13
C ALA A 9 -5.14 -29.27 -17.23
N GLY A 10 -4.52 -29.84 -16.19
CA GLY A 10 -3.66 -29.12 -15.25
C GLY A 10 -4.41 -28.22 -14.26
N ARG A 11 -5.70 -28.40 -14.08
CA ARG A 11 -6.49 -27.67 -13.08
C ARG A 11 -6.53 -28.42 -11.77
N ILE A 12 -6.63 -27.73 -10.66
CA ILE A 12 -6.78 -28.34 -9.34
C ILE A 12 -8.07 -29.18 -9.32
N ALA A 13 -7.94 -30.49 -9.23
CA ALA A 13 -9.05 -31.43 -9.12
C ALA A 13 -9.43 -31.68 -7.66
N ALA A 14 -8.44 -31.82 -6.77
CA ALA A 14 -8.67 -32.03 -5.35
C ALA A 14 -7.56 -31.37 -4.52
N LEU A 15 -7.94 -31.02 -3.28
CA LEU A 15 -7.01 -30.58 -2.24
C LEU A 15 -7.28 -31.42 -0.99
N SER A 16 -6.30 -32.16 -0.54
CA SER A 16 -6.40 -32.98 0.65
C SER A 16 -5.37 -32.56 1.71
N SER A 17 -5.76 -32.67 2.97
CA SER A 17 -4.86 -32.44 4.10
C SER A 17 -4.29 -33.77 4.59
N GLU A 18 -3.03 -33.77 4.99
CA GLU A 18 -2.34 -34.92 5.57
C GLU A 18 -2.20 -34.77 7.09
N GLY A 19 -2.55 -35.82 7.82
CA GLY A 19 -2.46 -35.86 9.28
C GLY A 19 -3.45 -34.93 9.97
N GLU A 20 -3.03 -34.29 11.03
CA GLU A 20 -3.83 -33.33 11.83
C GLU A 20 -3.95 -31.94 11.19
N THR A 21 -3.60 -31.79 9.93
CA THR A 21 -3.68 -30.51 9.22
C THR A 21 -5.16 -30.11 9.03
N PRO A 22 -5.54 -28.87 9.32
CA PRO A 22 -6.93 -28.44 9.16
C PRO A 22 -7.37 -28.50 7.70
N GLN A 23 -8.57 -29.00 7.43
CA GLN A 23 -9.12 -29.05 6.07
C GLN A 23 -9.33 -27.66 5.44
N ARG A 24 -9.48 -26.64 6.28
CA ARG A 24 -9.64 -25.25 5.86
C ARG A 24 -8.72 -24.34 6.66
N VAL A 25 -7.88 -23.62 5.95
CA VAL A 25 -7.05 -22.55 6.54
C VAL A 25 -7.86 -21.26 6.58
N ALA A 26 -8.12 -20.76 7.77
CA ALA A 26 -8.72 -19.44 7.95
C ALA A 26 -7.68 -18.35 7.85
N ARG A 27 -7.95 -17.33 7.04
CA ARG A 27 -7.07 -16.16 6.95
C ARG A 27 -7.06 -15.41 8.28
N GLN A 28 -5.88 -15.12 8.79
CA GLN A 28 -5.71 -14.24 9.93
C GLN A 28 -5.61 -12.77 9.48
N TRP A 29 -6.23 -11.89 10.25
CA TRP A 29 -6.26 -10.46 10.00
C TRP A 29 -5.69 -9.71 11.20
N VAL A 30 -4.80 -8.79 10.93
CA VAL A 30 -4.43 -7.76 11.89
C VAL A 30 -5.43 -6.63 11.72
N GLU A 31 -6.30 -6.42 12.70
CA GLU A 31 -7.33 -5.38 12.65
C GLU A 31 -6.75 -4.02 13.04
N ASP A 32 -6.03 -3.98 14.15
CA ASP A 32 -5.33 -2.79 14.62
C ASP A 32 -3.90 -2.75 14.05
N LEU A 33 -3.68 -1.89 13.08
CA LEU A 33 -2.37 -1.70 12.47
C LEU A 33 -1.43 -0.88 13.36
N ASP A 34 -1.97 -0.03 14.21
CA ASP A 34 -1.18 0.86 15.06
C ASP A 34 -0.39 0.09 16.13
N ALA A 35 -0.91 -1.08 16.55
CA ALA A 35 -0.19 -1.98 17.44
C ALA A 35 1.05 -2.65 16.80
N HIS A 36 1.25 -2.51 15.51
CA HIS A 36 2.32 -3.18 14.74
C HIS A 36 3.05 -2.18 13.86
N PRO A 37 4.13 -1.54 14.33
CA PRO A 37 4.94 -0.63 13.52
C PRO A 37 5.35 -1.26 12.18
N ALA A 38 5.33 -0.49 11.11
CA ALA A 38 5.72 -0.95 9.79
C ALA A 38 6.45 0.15 9.02
N HIS A 39 7.72 0.28 9.35
CA HIS A 39 8.66 1.18 8.70
C HIS A 39 9.98 0.47 8.41
N THR A 40 10.85 1.11 7.66
CA THR A 40 12.19 0.59 7.39
C THR A 40 12.98 0.47 8.68
N VAL A 41 13.40 -0.75 9.02
CA VAL A 41 14.22 -1.03 10.22
C VAL A 41 15.71 -1.04 9.87
N VAL A 42 16.05 -1.49 8.66
CA VAL A 42 17.43 -1.58 8.19
C VAL A 42 17.61 -0.65 7.00
N VAL A 43 18.51 0.32 7.13
CA VAL A 43 18.89 1.24 6.06
C VAL A 43 20.33 0.94 5.65
N THR A 44 20.55 0.55 4.40
CA THR A 44 21.87 0.27 3.83
C THR A 44 22.10 1.09 2.57
N GLU A 45 23.37 1.22 2.15
CA GLU A 45 23.71 1.86 0.88
C GLU A 45 23.38 0.99 -0.33
N ASP A 46 23.27 -0.33 -0.12
CA ASP A 46 22.98 -1.33 -1.14
C ASP A 46 21.48 -1.50 -1.45
N THR A 47 20.62 -0.69 -0.82
CA THR A 47 19.16 -0.74 -1.07
C THR A 47 18.84 -0.11 -2.41
N GLU A 48 18.11 -0.81 -3.27
CA GLU A 48 17.64 -0.33 -4.58
C GLU A 48 16.85 1.00 -4.46
N PHE A 49 16.03 1.10 -3.41
CA PHE A 49 15.28 2.32 -3.09
C PHE A 49 15.91 3.03 -1.91
N ASN A 50 16.55 4.16 -2.17
CA ASN A 50 17.12 5.01 -1.10
C ASN A 50 16.02 5.81 -0.38
N LEU A 51 15.05 5.07 0.20
CA LEU A 51 13.86 5.60 0.88
C LEU A 51 13.75 5.01 2.28
N TYR A 52 13.24 5.82 3.20
CA TYR A 52 12.70 5.32 4.46
C TYR A 52 11.21 5.04 4.24
N LEU A 53 10.86 3.75 4.20
CA LEU A 53 9.50 3.32 3.88
C LEU A 53 8.62 3.32 5.12
N ILE A 54 7.41 3.86 5.00
CA ILE A 54 6.38 3.87 6.04
C ILE A 54 5.08 3.34 5.44
N GLU A 55 4.51 2.30 6.06
CA GLU A 55 3.21 1.77 5.65
C GLU A 55 2.08 2.62 6.24
N THR A 56 1.24 3.19 5.39
CA THR A 56 0.08 4.00 5.82
C THR A 56 -1.19 3.20 5.95
N ALA A 57 -1.35 2.15 5.13
CA ALA A 57 -2.57 1.36 5.08
C ALA A 57 -2.32 -0.05 4.52
N ARG A 58 -3.18 -0.99 4.89
CA ARG A 58 -3.27 -2.33 4.30
C ARG A 58 -4.62 -2.56 3.67
N GLY A 59 -4.60 -3.18 2.50
CA GLY A 59 -5.79 -3.55 1.76
C GLY A 59 -6.31 -2.45 0.86
N CYS A 60 -7.32 -2.79 0.07
CA CYS A 60 -7.96 -1.88 -0.87
C CYS A 60 -9.46 -2.04 -0.80
N GLY A 61 -10.19 -0.93 -0.68
CA GLY A 61 -11.65 -0.87 -0.65
C GLY A 61 -12.29 -0.84 -2.03
N ARG A 62 -11.48 -0.77 -3.08
CA ARG A 62 -11.94 -0.70 -4.47
C ARG A 62 -12.18 -2.09 -5.04
N HIS A 63 -13.00 -2.17 -6.06
CA HIS A 63 -13.41 -3.43 -6.70
C HIS A 63 -13.08 -3.43 -8.19
N CYS A 64 -11.92 -2.86 -8.54
CA CYS A 64 -11.46 -2.88 -9.93
C CYS A 64 -11.41 -4.33 -10.42
N ARG A 65 -12.16 -4.66 -11.46
CA ARG A 65 -12.40 -6.06 -11.90
C ARG A 65 -11.14 -6.80 -12.34
N PHE A 66 -10.09 -6.07 -12.68
CA PHE A 66 -8.81 -6.64 -13.08
C PHE A 66 -7.80 -6.76 -11.92
N CYS A 67 -8.08 -6.15 -10.75
CA CYS A 67 -7.09 -5.99 -9.69
C CYS A 67 -7.35 -6.95 -8.53
N MET A 68 -6.42 -7.83 -8.27
CA MET A 68 -6.48 -8.78 -7.15
C MET A 68 -6.57 -8.11 -5.78
N ALA A 69 -5.99 -6.92 -5.60
CA ALA A 69 -5.91 -6.25 -4.30
C ALA A 69 -7.30 -5.95 -3.71
N GLY A 70 -8.26 -5.53 -4.53
CA GLY A 70 -9.63 -5.25 -4.09
C GLY A 70 -10.44 -6.48 -3.71
N TYR A 71 -9.96 -7.67 -4.02
CA TYR A 71 -10.62 -8.94 -3.67
C TYR A 71 -9.87 -9.72 -2.60
N CYS A 72 -8.55 -9.86 -2.74
CA CYS A 72 -7.73 -10.66 -1.83
C CYS A 72 -7.32 -9.89 -0.57
N PHE A 73 -7.21 -8.56 -0.64
CA PHE A 73 -6.76 -7.71 0.47
C PHE A 73 -7.87 -6.77 0.94
N ARG A 74 -9.08 -7.26 1.01
CA ARG A 74 -10.25 -6.51 1.48
C ARG A 74 -10.23 -6.31 2.99
N ARG A 75 -11.01 -5.34 3.42
CA ARG A 75 -11.01 -4.46 4.56
C ARG A 75 -9.76 -3.57 4.50
N PRO A 76 -9.87 -2.40 3.84
CA PRO A 76 -8.86 -1.37 3.98
C PRO A 76 -8.78 -0.99 5.46
N ARG A 77 -7.58 -0.92 5.96
CA ARG A 77 -7.27 -0.52 7.34
C ARG A 77 -6.17 0.49 7.25
N ASN A 78 -6.42 1.65 7.84
CA ASN A 78 -5.45 2.74 7.88
C ASN A 78 -4.75 2.75 9.24
N ARG A 79 -3.50 3.17 9.25
CA ARG A 79 -2.84 3.60 10.48
C ARG A 79 -3.34 4.98 10.85
N SER A 80 -3.37 5.29 12.13
CA SER A 80 -3.65 6.64 12.59
C SER A 80 -2.54 7.60 12.17
N LEU A 81 -2.90 8.84 11.91
CA LEU A 81 -1.94 9.89 11.58
C LEU A 81 -0.85 10.01 12.66
N ALA A 82 -1.25 9.95 13.93
CA ALA A 82 -0.32 10.06 15.06
C ALA A 82 0.80 9.02 15.02
N VAL A 83 0.47 7.74 14.73
CA VAL A 83 1.47 6.67 14.62
C VAL A 83 2.37 6.89 13.40
N ILE A 84 1.82 7.30 12.26
CA ILE A 84 2.62 7.59 11.07
C ILE A 84 3.57 8.76 11.34
N GLU A 85 3.13 9.79 12.03
CA GLU A 85 3.97 10.93 12.39
C GLU A 85 5.11 10.55 13.35
N GLU A 86 4.88 9.60 14.27
CA GLU A 86 5.95 9.05 15.11
C GLU A 86 6.99 8.31 14.26
N GLU A 87 6.54 7.54 13.28
CA GLU A 87 7.43 6.85 12.33
C GLU A 87 8.18 7.83 11.41
N VAL A 88 7.55 8.93 11.01
CA VAL A 88 8.21 10.04 10.28
C VAL A 88 9.31 10.67 11.12
N ARG A 89 9.05 10.95 12.40
CA ARG A 89 10.07 11.47 13.31
C ARG A 89 11.23 10.48 13.54
N ALA A 90 10.91 9.18 13.59
CA ALA A 90 11.92 8.13 13.68
C ALA A 90 12.82 8.05 12.43
N ALA A 91 12.37 8.56 11.29
CA ALA A 91 13.16 8.61 10.06
C ALA A 91 14.20 9.76 10.02
N LEU A 92 14.03 10.79 10.84
CA LEU A 92 14.90 11.99 10.84
C LEU A 92 16.41 11.68 10.90
N PRO A 93 16.89 10.76 11.79
CA PRO A 93 18.32 10.45 11.89
C PRO A 93 18.91 9.86 10.61
N TYR A 94 18.09 9.27 9.77
CA TYR A 94 18.54 8.61 8.54
C TYR A 94 18.69 9.58 7.38
N GLY A 95 18.08 10.77 7.43
CA GLY A 95 18.15 11.78 6.37
C GLY A 95 17.64 11.28 5.01
N LYS A 96 16.78 10.27 5.01
CA LYS A 96 16.24 9.67 3.79
C LYS A 96 14.91 10.30 3.40
N LYS A 97 14.60 10.22 2.11
CA LYS A 97 13.28 10.57 1.60
C LYS A 97 12.25 9.56 2.12
N ILE A 98 11.10 10.01 2.59
CA ILE A 98 10.01 9.16 3.05
C ILE A 98 9.33 8.51 1.84
N GLY A 99 9.21 7.20 1.85
CA GLY A 99 8.42 6.43 0.88
C GLY A 99 7.13 5.96 1.53
N LEU A 100 5.99 6.55 1.18
CA LEU A 100 4.69 6.12 1.69
C LEU A 100 4.21 4.87 0.95
N MET A 101 3.84 3.83 1.70
CA MET A 101 3.38 2.56 1.19
C MET A 101 1.91 2.30 1.53
N GLY A 102 1.18 1.80 0.54
CA GLY A 102 -0.22 1.39 0.62
C GLY A 102 -0.76 1.04 -0.76
N ALA A 103 -1.90 0.39 -0.82
CA ALA A 103 -2.51 -0.01 -2.09
C ALA A 103 -3.03 1.19 -2.92
N ALA A 104 -3.43 2.26 -2.26
CA ALA A 104 -3.86 3.52 -2.88
C ALA A 104 -3.61 4.65 -1.87
N ILE A 105 -2.43 5.26 -1.91
CA ILE A 105 -2.02 6.27 -0.94
C ILE A 105 -2.92 7.49 -0.98
N SER A 106 -3.36 7.91 -2.17
CA SER A 106 -4.29 9.02 -2.33
C SER A 106 -5.70 8.78 -1.74
N ASP A 107 -6.01 7.53 -1.34
CA ASP A 107 -7.25 7.21 -0.61
C ASP A 107 -7.08 7.31 0.92
N TYR A 108 -5.86 7.61 1.42
CA TYR A 108 -5.66 7.78 2.86
C TYR A 108 -6.40 9.04 3.35
N PRO A 109 -7.27 8.95 4.37
CA PRO A 109 -8.19 10.04 4.72
C PRO A 109 -7.49 11.35 5.10
N GLU A 110 -6.34 11.26 5.77
CA GLU A 110 -5.58 12.39 6.30
C GLU A 110 -4.33 12.67 5.46
N ILE A 111 -4.37 12.36 4.15
CA ILE A 111 -3.19 12.47 3.27
C ILE A 111 -2.61 13.88 3.22
N ASP A 112 -3.45 14.90 3.18
CA ASP A 112 -3.01 16.28 3.07
C ASP A 112 -2.34 16.76 4.37
N GLU A 113 -2.82 16.31 5.52
CA GLU A 113 -2.22 16.60 6.82
C GLU A 113 -0.89 15.88 6.98
N LEU A 114 -0.83 14.61 6.59
CA LEU A 114 0.40 13.83 6.56
C LEU A 114 1.46 14.49 5.65
N CYS A 115 1.08 14.95 4.47
CA CYS A 115 1.98 15.67 3.58
C CYS A 115 2.57 16.92 4.23
N ARG A 116 1.72 17.71 4.89
CA ARG A 116 2.17 18.92 5.62
C ARG A 116 3.09 18.58 6.78
N SER A 117 2.79 17.51 7.52
CA SER A 117 3.62 17.03 8.62
C SER A 117 5.02 16.63 8.14
N ILE A 118 5.13 15.81 7.09
CA ILE A 118 6.42 15.38 6.53
C ILE A 118 7.27 16.57 6.06
N LEU A 119 6.65 17.52 5.35
CA LEU A 119 7.35 18.72 4.88
C LEU A 119 7.75 19.64 6.04
N GLY A 120 6.91 19.72 7.08
CA GLY A 120 7.17 20.48 8.30
C GLY A 120 8.39 20.00 9.08
N GLU A 121 8.67 18.71 9.03
CA GLU A 121 9.89 18.09 9.60
C GLU A 121 11.14 18.28 8.68
N GLY A 122 10.99 19.00 7.58
CA GLY A 122 12.08 19.23 6.61
C GLY A 122 12.41 18.00 5.76
N LEU A 123 11.56 16.99 5.76
CA LEU A 123 11.74 15.79 4.97
C LEU A 123 11.06 15.91 3.60
N SER A 124 11.52 15.16 2.64
CA SER A 124 10.87 15.00 1.35
C SER A 124 10.15 13.64 1.27
N MET A 125 9.17 13.52 0.39
CA MET A 125 8.36 12.31 0.27
C MET A 125 8.28 11.77 -1.16
N SER A 126 7.95 10.49 -1.27
CA SER A 126 7.67 9.79 -2.52
C SER A 126 6.46 8.87 -2.32
N VAL A 127 5.68 8.75 -3.35
CA VAL A 127 4.47 7.90 -3.36
C VAL A 127 4.43 7.13 -4.66
N ALA A 128 4.13 5.84 -4.58
CA ALA A 128 4.15 4.95 -5.74
C ALA A 128 2.81 4.85 -6.49
N SER A 129 1.69 5.10 -5.80
CA SER A 129 0.36 4.78 -6.34
C SER A 129 -0.63 5.92 -6.11
N PHE A 130 -1.19 6.41 -7.20
CA PHE A 130 -2.22 7.44 -7.20
C PHE A 130 -3.47 6.97 -7.95
N ARG A 131 -4.59 7.38 -7.43
CA ARG A 131 -5.86 7.32 -8.15
C ARG A 131 -6.16 8.71 -8.71
N ALA A 132 -6.59 8.78 -9.96
CA ALA A 132 -6.85 10.06 -10.62
C ALA A 132 -8.00 10.87 -9.96
N ASP A 133 -8.94 10.16 -9.31
CA ASP A 133 -10.11 10.74 -8.67
C ASP A 133 -9.91 11.12 -7.19
N SER A 134 -8.77 10.77 -6.60
CA SER A 134 -8.44 11.08 -5.19
C SER A 134 -7.14 11.87 -5.01
N VAL A 135 -6.57 12.38 -6.09
CA VAL A 135 -5.41 13.28 -6.04
C VAL A 135 -5.86 14.67 -5.61
N THR A 136 -5.33 15.14 -4.49
CA THR A 136 -5.59 16.48 -3.97
C THR A 136 -4.52 17.48 -4.45
N LYS A 137 -4.85 18.77 -4.36
CA LYS A 137 -3.89 19.83 -4.67
C LYS A 137 -2.71 19.80 -3.70
N ASP A 138 -2.99 19.65 -2.40
CA ASP A 138 -1.97 19.65 -1.34
C ASP A 138 -0.98 18.49 -1.54
N LEU A 139 -1.49 17.29 -1.89
CA LEU A 139 -0.64 16.15 -2.23
C LEU A 139 0.30 16.44 -3.41
N VAL A 140 -0.21 17.04 -4.49
CA VAL A 140 0.59 17.38 -5.68
C VAL A 140 1.65 18.42 -5.33
N GLU A 141 1.29 19.47 -4.58
CA GLU A 141 2.21 20.51 -4.15
C GLU A 141 3.31 19.96 -3.22
N ALA A 142 2.97 19.07 -2.30
CA ALA A 142 3.92 18.41 -1.43
C ALA A 142 4.90 17.52 -2.20
N LEU A 143 4.42 16.78 -3.19
CA LEU A 143 5.28 15.97 -4.04
C LEU A 143 6.21 16.81 -4.91
N ALA A 144 5.71 17.92 -5.45
CA ALA A 144 6.51 18.87 -6.21
C ALA A 144 7.60 19.51 -5.32
N ALA A 145 7.26 19.92 -4.11
CA ALA A 145 8.21 20.41 -3.11
C ALA A 145 9.27 19.36 -2.73
N SER A 146 8.88 18.07 -2.77
CA SER A 146 9.79 16.93 -2.56
C SER A 146 10.66 16.59 -3.78
N GLY A 147 10.60 17.40 -4.85
CA GLY A 147 11.39 17.22 -6.06
C GLY A 147 10.82 16.23 -7.07
N LEU A 148 9.57 15.82 -6.94
CA LEU A 148 8.90 15.00 -7.94
C LEU A 148 8.62 15.84 -9.19
N LYS A 149 9.12 15.36 -10.35
CA LYS A 149 8.95 16.05 -11.63
C LYS A 149 7.85 15.49 -12.51
N THR A 150 7.40 14.29 -12.20
CA THR A 150 6.43 13.56 -13.03
C THR A 150 5.44 12.84 -12.13
N LEU A 151 4.16 12.99 -12.42
CA LEU A 151 3.07 12.24 -11.81
C LEU A 151 2.53 11.26 -12.83
N THR A 152 2.47 9.98 -12.46
CA THR A 152 1.90 8.94 -13.33
C THR A 152 0.50 8.60 -12.86
N LEU A 153 -0.48 8.79 -13.74
CA LEU A 153 -1.89 8.45 -13.52
C LEU A 153 -2.32 7.43 -14.55
N ALA A 154 -3.02 6.39 -14.11
CA ALA A 154 -3.55 5.36 -14.98
C ALA A 154 -5.09 5.48 -15.11
N PRO A 155 -5.63 5.88 -16.26
CA PRO A 155 -7.08 5.90 -16.50
C PRO A 155 -7.66 4.50 -16.72
N GLU A 156 -6.83 3.48 -16.77
CA GLU A 156 -7.09 2.05 -16.91
C GLU A 156 -7.72 1.63 -18.25
N ALA A 157 -8.54 2.48 -18.87
CA ALA A 157 -9.10 2.24 -20.20
C ALA A 157 -9.33 3.53 -20.99
N GLY A 158 -9.20 3.44 -22.32
CA GLY A 158 -9.40 4.57 -23.22
C GLY A 158 -10.86 5.00 -23.36
N SER A 159 -11.80 4.06 -23.28
CA SER A 159 -13.23 4.39 -23.45
C SER A 159 -13.95 4.58 -22.11
N ALA A 160 -14.89 5.54 -22.08
CA ALA A 160 -15.72 5.79 -20.91
C ALA A 160 -16.53 4.55 -20.50
N ARG A 161 -17.02 3.78 -21.47
CA ARG A 161 -17.75 2.53 -21.21
C ARG A 161 -16.88 1.51 -20.46
N MET A 162 -15.63 1.33 -20.89
CA MET A 162 -14.73 0.39 -20.20
C MET A 162 -14.35 0.88 -18.82
N ARG A 163 -14.09 2.17 -18.65
CA ARG A 163 -13.83 2.72 -17.31
C ARG A 163 -15.00 2.54 -16.33
N ALA A 164 -16.22 2.57 -16.84
CA ALA A 164 -17.41 2.31 -16.01
C ALA A 164 -17.60 0.82 -15.68
N VAL A 165 -17.01 -0.07 -16.47
CA VAL A 165 -17.07 -1.53 -16.26
C VAL A 165 -16.02 -2.01 -15.27
N ILE A 166 -14.85 -1.42 -15.29
CA ILE A 166 -13.70 -1.82 -14.45
C ILE A 166 -13.74 -1.21 -13.07
#